data_7bb544b194900966d25fabc79c692f1c
#
_entry.id   7bb544b194900966d25fabc79c692f1c
#
_cell.length_a   1.000
_cell.length_b   1.000
_cell.length_c   1.000
_cell.angle_alpha   90.00
_cell.angle_beta   90.00
_cell.angle_gamma   90.00
#
_symmetry.space_group_name_H-M   'P 1'
#
loop_
_entity.id
_entity.type
_entity.pdbx_description
1 polymer ?
#
loop_
_entity_poly.entity_id
_entity_poly.type
_entity_poly.pdbx_seq_one_letter_code
_entity_poly.pdbx_strand_id
1 'polypeptide(L)'
;MEQITSRKNPLLVQIRKLTANRAFRRQCGQFLGDGGKLLEEALKWNAPLTAVVVTEGTATPELPERVRLVEVPRDVMASVSPMEAPQGVLFLCEQPKMEAPELLPAGKYLVLDGLQDPGNVGTIWRTADALGADGLLLVNGCADPWNWKTVRATMGACFRLPVWEVTAEEFPGLLERSGLPLYATALREDTVDLRQADLSRCAVAIGSEGRGVSPELLTLSQCTLKIPMRTRCESLNAAAAAAVVLWEMAR
;
A
#
# COMPACT_ATOMS: atom_id res chain seq x y z
N MET A 1 -8.75 -25.57 17.31
CA MET A 1 -9.27 -24.19 17.41
C MET A 1 -9.29 -23.78 18.87
N GLU A 2 -8.71 -22.65 19.20
CA GLU A 2 -8.64 -22.10 20.57
C GLU A 2 -9.77 -21.09 20.77
N GLN A 3 -10.41 -21.10 21.96
CA GLN A 3 -11.46 -20.12 22.30
C GLN A 3 -10.90 -19.06 23.24
N ILE A 4 -11.13 -17.77 22.93
CA ILE A 4 -10.72 -16.64 23.76
C ILE A 4 -11.93 -15.76 24.05
N THR A 5 -12.29 -15.68 25.35
CA THR A 5 -13.40 -14.83 25.84
C THR A 5 -12.92 -13.55 26.53
N SER A 6 -11.67 -13.51 26.97
CA SER A 6 -11.11 -12.37 27.71
C SER A 6 -10.59 -11.29 26.77
N ARG A 7 -11.12 -10.08 26.85
CA ARG A 7 -10.61 -8.90 26.12
C ARG A 7 -9.18 -8.50 26.51
N LYS A 8 -8.64 -9.05 27.62
CA LYS A 8 -7.26 -8.82 28.08
C LYS A 8 -6.28 -9.85 27.56
N ASN A 9 -6.72 -10.84 26.76
CA ASN A 9 -5.83 -11.83 26.17
C ASN A 9 -4.69 -11.12 25.38
N PRO A 10 -3.43 -11.59 25.53
CA PRO A 10 -2.27 -10.99 24.86
C PRO A 10 -2.42 -10.81 23.35
N LEU A 11 -3.02 -11.76 22.63
CA LEU A 11 -3.28 -11.67 21.19
C LEU A 11 -4.21 -10.50 20.87
N LEU A 12 -5.30 -10.33 21.62
CA LEU A 12 -6.26 -9.24 21.41
C LEU A 12 -5.66 -7.87 21.76
N VAL A 13 -4.78 -7.82 22.75
CA VAL A 13 -4.00 -6.60 23.08
C VAL A 13 -3.04 -6.27 21.92
N GLN A 14 -2.37 -7.27 21.37
CA GLN A 14 -1.49 -7.12 20.22
C GLN A 14 -2.26 -6.57 19.01
N ILE A 15 -3.42 -7.13 18.67
CA ILE A 15 -4.28 -6.64 17.56
C ILE A 15 -4.59 -5.15 17.73
N ARG A 16 -5.01 -4.70 18.92
CA ARG A 16 -5.28 -3.27 19.17
C ARG A 16 -4.04 -2.40 18.96
N LYS A 17 -2.87 -2.87 19.41
CA LYS A 17 -1.60 -2.15 19.20
C LYS A 17 -1.23 -2.08 17.73
N LEU A 18 -1.39 -3.17 16.97
CA LEU A 18 -1.16 -3.22 15.52
C LEU A 18 -2.11 -2.27 14.77
N THR A 19 -3.35 -2.17 15.21
CA THR A 19 -4.31 -1.24 14.63
C THR A 19 -3.90 0.22 14.83
N ALA A 20 -3.48 0.59 16.03
CA ALA A 20 -3.30 1.98 16.43
C ALA A 20 -1.89 2.55 16.21
N ASN A 21 -0.84 1.72 16.21
CA ASN A 21 0.53 2.20 16.38
C ASN A 21 1.49 1.72 15.29
N ARG A 22 1.97 2.66 14.43
CA ARG A 22 2.96 2.39 13.37
C ARG A 22 4.29 1.88 13.95
N ALA A 23 4.80 2.49 15.02
CA ALA A 23 6.06 2.07 15.63
C ALA A 23 5.97 0.63 16.15
N PHE A 24 4.83 0.24 16.73
CA PHE A 24 4.60 -1.13 17.18
C PHE A 24 4.57 -2.12 16.00
N ARG A 25 3.89 -1.76 14.88
CA ARG A 25 3.91 -2.60 13.66
C ARG A 25 5.33 -2.84 13.14
N ARG A 26 6.13 -1.79 13.08
CA ARG A 26 7.55 -1.88 12.66
C ARG A 26 8.38 -2.72 13.63
N GLN A 27 8.21 -2.51 14.95
CA GLN A 27 8.96 -3.24 15.97
C GLN A 27 8.69 -4.75 15.94
N CYS A 28 7.43 -5.16 15.77
CA CYS A 28 7.08 -6.59 15.74
C CYS A 28 7.08 -7.19 14.33
N GLY A 29 7.27 -6.36 13.29
CA GLY A 29 7.28 -6.83 11.90
C GLY A 29 5.94 -7.44 11.45
N GLN A 30 4.80 -6.98 12.00
CA GLN A 30 3.49 -7.55 11.71
C GLN A 30 2.47 -6.47 11.36
N PHE A 31 1.41 -6.88 10.67
CA PHE A 31 0.26 -6.04 10.39
C PHE A 31 -1.06 -6.80 10.54
N LEU A 32 -2.14 -6.04 10.60
CA LEU A 32 -3.51 -6.55 10.72
C LEU A 32 -4.22 -6.53 9.37
N GLY A 33 -4.77 -7.67 8.96
CA GLY A 33 -5.76 -7.78 7.90
C GLY A 33 -7.17 -7.95 8.48
N ASP A 34 -8.17 -7.41 7.78
CA ASP A 34 -9.59 -7.45 8.16
C ASP A 34 -10.44 -7.95 7.01
N GLY A 35 -11.21 -8.99 7.24
CA GLY A 35 -12.20 -9.55 6.33
C GLY A 35 -11.80 -10.85 5.64
N GLY A 36 -12.81 -11.69 5.38
CA GLY A 36 -12.64 -13.04 4.79
C GLY A 36 -12.02 -12.99 3.39
N LYS A 37 -12.47 -12.08 2.52
CA LYS A 37 -11.90 -11.94 1.16
C LYS A 37 -10.42 -11.60 1.16
N LEU A 38 -9.98 -10.75 2.09
CA LEU A 38 -8.57 -10.42 2.21
C LEU A 38 -7.74 -11.60 2.75
N LEU A 39 -8.33 -12.40 3.67
CA LEU A 39 -7.72 -13.64 4.15
C LEU A 39 -7.58 -14.67 3.02
N GLU A 40 -8.59 -14.83 2.16
CA GLU A 40 -8.52 -15.70 0.97
C GLU A 40 -7.38 -15.28 0.03
N GLU A 41 -7.22 -13.99 -0.23
CA GLU A 41 -6.08 -13.48 -1.02
C GLU A 41 -4.74 -13.74 -0.33
N ALA A 42 -4.65 -13.55 0.99
CA ALA A 42 -3.43 -13.86 1.75
C ALA A 42 -3.05 -15.34 1.65
N LEU A 43 -4.01 -16.24 1.73
CA LEU A 43 -3.81 -17.69 1.57
C LEU A 43 -3.40 -18.05 0.15
N LYS A 44 -4.09 -17.51 -0.84
CA LYS A 44 -3.80 -17.74 -2.27
C LYS A 44 -2.36 -17.38 -2.65
N TRP A 45 -1.83 -16.33 -2.05
CA TRP A 45 -0.48 -15.82 -2.32
C TRP A 45 0.54 -16.25 -1.26
N ASN A 46 0.21 -17.26 -0.44
CA ASN A 46 1.09 -17.82 0.58
C ASN A 46 1.68 -16.76 1.53
N ALA A 47 0.89 -15.74 1.88
CA ALA A 47 1.32 -14.71 2.82
C ALA A 47 1.70 -15.36 4.17
N PRO A 48 2.71 -14.83 4.88
CA PRO A 48 3.21 -15.39 6.13
C PRO A 48 2.25 -15.10 7.30
N LEU A 49 1.09 -15.76 7.28
CA LEU A 49 0.08 -15.67 8.33
C LEU A 49 0.61 -16.26 9.65
N THR A 50 0.33 -15.58 10.76
CA THR A 50 0.70 -16.04 12.11
C THR A 50 -0.51 -16.38 12.97
N ALA A 51 -1.62 -15.66 12.84
CA ALA A 51 -2.85 -15.94 13.55
C ALA A 51 -4.09 -15.49 12.73
N VAL A 52 -5.18 -16.22 12.92
CA VAL A 52 -6.51 -15.85 12.41
C VAL A 52 -7.47 -15.84 13.59
N VAL A 53 -8.24 -14.78 13.74
CA VAL A 53 -9.26 -14.60 14.77
C VAL A 53 -10.61 -14.50 14.09
N VAL A 54 -11.54 -15.35 14.47
CA VAL A 54 -12.88 -15.39 13.89
C VAL A 54 -13.96 -15.25 14.96
N THR A 55 -15.10 -14.70 14.57
CA THR A 55 -16.28 -14.71 15.42
C THR A 55 -16.89 -16.10 15.47
N GLU A 56 -17.45 -16.51 16.59
CA GLU A 56 -18.18 -17.75 16.76
C GLU A 56 -19.16 -18.02 15.61
N GLY A 57 -19.09 -19.23 15.04
CA GLY A 57 -19.92 -19.67 13.92
C GLY A 57 -19.52 -19.11 12.55
N THR A 58 -18.39 -18.40 12.45
CA THR A 58 -17.87 -17.95 11.15
C THR A 58 -17.12 -19.10 10.46
N ALA A 59 -17.50 -19.41 9.23
CA ALA A 59 -16.78 -20.39 8.41
C ALA A 59 -15.36 -19.84 8.11
N THR A 60 -14.36 -20.68 8.28
CA THR A 60 -12.96 -20.35 7.95
C THR A 60 -12.49 -21.23 6.80
N PRO A 61 -11.66 -20.69 5.88
CA PRO A 61 -10.95 -21.52 4.93
C PRO A 61 -9.96 -22.46 5.64
N GLU A 62 -9.47 -23.46 4.95
CA GLU A 62 -8.38 -24.30 5.45
C GLU A 62 -7.12 -23.45 5.65
N LEU A 63 -6.56 -23.55 6.84
CA LEU A 63 -5.37 -22.79 7.24
C LEU A 63 -4.15 -23.71 7.33
N PRO A 64 -2.94 -23.21 7.01
CA PRO A 64 -1.70 -23.95 7.29
C PRO A 64 -1.58 -24.28 8.78
N GLU A 65 -1.06 -25.46 9.12
CA GLU A 65 -0.94 -25.96 10.51
C GLU A 65 -0.25 -24.99 11.48
N ARG A 66 0.71 -24.21 10.96
CA ARG A 66 1.45 -23.21 11.74
C ARG A 66 0.64 -21.98 12.14
N VAL A 67 -0.52 -21.76 11.51
CA VAL A 67 -1.35 -20.57 11.75
C VAL A 67 -2.26 -20.82 12.95
N ARG A 68 -2.14 -19.97 13.95
CA ARG A 68 -2.99 -20.04 15.15
C ARG A 68 -4.41 -19.62 14.81
N LEU A 69 -5.39 -20.53 14.92
CA LEU A 69 -6.81 -20.23 14.74
C LEU A 69 -7.48 -20.03 16.10
N VAL A 70 -8.12 -18.88 16.25
CA VAL A 70 -8.80 -18.44 17.47
C VAL A 70 -10.23 -18.04 17.18
N GLU A 71 -11.15 -18.55 18.00
CA GLU A 71 -12.56 -18.16 17.97
C GLU A 71 -12.89 -17.23 19.15
N VAL A 72 -13.67 -16.19 18.89
CA VAL A 72 -14.06 -15.19 19.90
C VAL A 72 -15.55 -14.89 19.83
N PRO A 73 -16.20 -14.55 20.95
CA PRO A 73 -17.57 -14.02 20.96
C PRO A 73 -17.70 -12.73 20.16
N ARG A 74 -18.90 -12.42 19.67
CA ARG A 74 -19.19 -11.22 18.86
C ARG A 74 -18.80 -9.91 19.55
N ASP A 75 -19.06 -9.78 20.84
CA ASP A 75 -18.73 -8.58 21.61
C ASP A 75 -17.21 -8.42 21.80
N VAL A 76 -16.47 -9.52 21.87
CA VAL A 76 -15.01 -9.53 21.92
C VAL A 76 -14.45 -9.12 20.56
N MET A 77 -14.95 -9.66 19.46
CA MET A 77 -14.59 -9.25 18.09
C MET A 77 -14.83 -7.75 17.90
N ALA A 78 -15.98 -7.23 18.26
CA ALA A 78 -16.31 -5.80 18.18
C ALA A 78 -15.35 -4.91 19.00
N SER A 79 -14.77 -5.45 20.07
CA SER A 79 -13.82 -4.70 20.93
C SER A 79 -12.41 -4.59 20.35
N VAL A 80 -12.07 -5.36 19.33
CA VAL A 80 -10.72 -5.43 18.72
C VAL A 80 -10.71 -5.09 17.24
N SER A 81 -11.82 -5.22 16.54
CA SER A 81 -11.94 -4.82 15.14
C SER A 81 -11.83 -3.31 15.01
N PRO A 82 -11.09 -2.80 14.01
CA PRO A 82 -11.03 -1.38 13.72
C PRO A 82 -12.29 -0.87 13.00
N MET A 83 -13.23 -1.75 12.66
CA MET A 83 -14.45 -1.44 11.93
C MET A 83 -15.64 -1.29 12.87
N GLU A 84 -16.50 -0.31 12.60
CA GLU A 84 -17.79 -0.15 13.31
C GLU A 84 -18.69 -1.38 13.14
N ALA A 85 -18.68 -1.97 11.93
CA ALA A 85 -19.37 -3.22 11.63
C ALA A 85 -18.34 -4.30 11.26
N PRO A 86 -17.83 -5.09 12.23
CA PRO A 86 -16.84 -6.13 12.00
C PRO A 86 -17.34 -7.21 11.04
N GLN A 87 -16.50 -7.64 10.11
CA GLN A 87 -16.80 -8.75 9.19
C GLN A 87 -16.61 -10.14 9.84
N GLY A 88 -16.21 -10.17 11.10
CA GLY A 88 -16.05 -11.42 11.85
C GLY A 88 -14.74 -12.17 11.59
N VAL A 89 -13.81 -11.60 10.81
CA VAL A 89 -12.53 -12.21 10.51
C VAL A 89 -11.43 -11.16 10.62
N LEU A 90 -10.43 -11.40 11.47
CA LEU A 90 -9.19 -10.65 11.56
C LEU A 90 -8.01 -11.62 11.42
N PHE A 91 -6.89 -11.16 10.86
CA PHE A 91 -5.70 -11.98 10.80
C PHE A 91 -4.42 -11.16 10.97
N LEU A 92 -3.39 -11.80 11.47
CA LEU A 92 -2.05 -11.24 11.60
C LEU A 92 -1.14 -11.85 10.54
N CYS A 93 -0.36 -11.00 9.91
CA CYS A 93 0.59 -11.37 8.88
C CYS A 93 1.93 -10.68 9.16
N GLU A 94 3.04 -11.35 8.85
CA GLU A 94 4.36 -10.72 8.90
C GLU A 94 4.53 -9.73 7.76
N GLN A 95 5.23 -8.63 8.04
CA GLN A 95 5.56 -7.63 7.01
C GLN A 95 6.71 -8.14 6.15
N PRO A 96 6.67 -7.98 4.84
CA PRO A 96 7.85 -8.15 4.01
C PRO A 96 8.87 -7.05 4.33
N LYS A 97 10.11 -7.26 3.90
CA LYS A 97 11.14 -6.21 4.01
C LYS A 97 10.74 -5.00 3.18
N MET A 98 10.82 -3.82 3.81
CA MET A 98 10.45 -2.53 3.19
C MET A 98 11.63 -1.79 2.57
N GLU A 99 12.85 -2.27 2.79
CA GLU A 99 14.06 -1.68 2.22
C GLU A 99 14.08 -1.92 0.71
N ALA A 100 14.32 -0.86 -0.05
CA ALA A 100 14.46 -1.00 -1.50
C ALA A 100 15.71 -1.83 -1.83
N PRO A 101 15.69 -2.59 -2.95
CA PRO A 101 16.89 -3.27 -3.42
C PRO A 101 17.94 -2.24 -3.86
N GLU A 102 19.21 -2.65 -3.90
CA GLU A 102 20.29 -1.78 -4.38
C GLU A 102 20.05 -1.29 -5.82
N LEU A 103 19.38 -2.10 -6.62
CA LEU A 103 19.04 -1.86 -8.02
C LEU A 103 17.61 -2.31 -8.30
N LEU A 104 16.80 -1.43 -8.86
CA LEU A 104 15.49 -1.81 -9.39
C LEU A 104 15.66 -2.45 -10.77
N PRO A 105 15.02 -3.60 -11.03
CA PRO A 105 14.97 -4.17 -12.38
C PRO A 105 14.41 -3.16 -13.40
N ALA A 106 14.70 -3.37 -14.67
CA ALA A 106 14.06 -2.61 -15.73
C ALA A 106 12.55 -2.84 -15.68
N GLY A 107 11.78 -1.77 -15.53
CA GLY A 107 10.33 -1.89 -15.31
C GLY A 107 9.63 -0.56 -15.17
N LYS A 108 8.40 -0.63 -14.68
CA LYS A 108 7.46 0.48 -14.52
C LYS A 108 7.15 0.67 -13.03
N TYR A 109 7.57 1.78 -12.48
CA TYR A 109 7.44 2.07 -11.05
C TYR A 109 6.61 3.32 -10.82
N LEU A 110 5.79 3.29 -9.79
CA LEU A 110 5.11 4.51 -9.32
C LEU A 110 5.78 4.99 -8.04
N VAL A 111 6.07 6.28 -7.97
CA VAL A 111 6.66 6.95 -6.81
C VAL A 111 5.57 7.77 -6.12
N LEU A 112 5.28 7.48 -4.88
CA LEU A 112 4.32 8.23 -4.07
C LEU A 112 5.09 9.21 -3.19
N ASP A 113 4.89 10.50 -3.44
CA ASP A 113 5.62 11.57 -2.79
C ASP A 113 4.77 12.24 -1.70
N GLY A 114 4.99 11.84 -0.46
CA GLY A 114 4.36 12.44 0.70
C GLY A 114 2.84 12.25 0.80
N LEU A 115 2.26 11.22 0.18
CA LEU A 115 0.83 10.93 0.26
C LEU A 115 0.41 10.54 1.68
N GLN A 116 -0.53 11.29 2.28
CA GLN A 116 -0.90 11.13 3.67
C GLN A 116 -2.18 10.29 3.89
N ASP A 117 -3.02 10.13 2.89
CA ASP A 117 -4.25 9.35 3.02
C ASP A 117 -4.01 7.85 2.81
N PRO A 118 -4.26 7.00 3.84
CA PRO A 118 -4.06 5.54 3.73
C PRO A 118 -4.95 4.89 2.67
N GLY A 119 -6.15 5.45 2.44
CA GLY A 119 -7.09 4.97 1.43
C GLY A 119 -6.56 5.20 0.02
N ASN A 120 -5.98 6.39 -0.25
CA ASN A 120 -5.36 6.69 -1.54
C ASN A 120 -4.15 5.80 -1.78
N VAL A 121 -3.24 5.63 -0.78
CA VAL A 121 -2.08 4.73 -0.92
C VAL A 121 -2.52 3.31 -1.25
N GLY A 122 -3.49 2.75 -0.53
CA GLY A 122 -3.98 1.40 -0.79
C GLY A 122 -4.71 1.26 -2.14
N THR A 123 -5.47 2.27 -2.55
CA THR A 123 -6.16 2.29 -3.85
C THR A 123 -5.16 2.36 -5.00
N ILE A 124 -4.11 3.18 -4.86
CA ILE A 124 -3.02 3.27 -5.83
C ILE A 124 -2.29 1.93 -5.93
N TRP A 125 -1.98 1.32 -4.79
CA TRP A 125 -1.31 0.02 -4.75
C TRP A 125 -2.12 -1.06 -5.49
N ARG A 126 -3.43 -1.13 -5.23
CA ARG A 126 -4.34 -2.03 -5.95
C ARG A 126 -4.36 -1.76 -7.46
N THR A 127 -4.39 -0.50 -7.86
CA THR A 127 -4.44 -0.11 -9.28
C THR A 127 -3.12 -0.41 -9.98
N ALA A 128 -1.98 -0.19 -9.30
CA ALA A 128 -0.66 -0.51 -9.79
C ALA A 128 -0.48 -2.02 -10.04
N ASP A 129 -0.92 -2.85 -9.10
CA ASP A 129 -0.95 -4.31 -9.27
C ASP A 129 -1.81 -4.73 -10.46
N ALA A 130 -3.01 -4.16 -10.57
CA ALA A 130 -3.96 -4.49 -11.64
C ALA A 130 -3.47 -4.09 -13.04
N LEU A 131 -2.68 -3.02 -13.15
CA LEU A 131 -2.19 -2.47 -14.41
C LEU A 131 -0.72 -2.84 -14.71
N GLY A 132 -0.14 -3.77 -13.93
CA GLY A 132 1.16 -4.37 -14.24
C GLY A 132 2.34 -3.45 -13.96
N ALA A 133 2.28 -2.60 -12.94
CA ALA A 133 3.47 -1.96 -12.41
C ALA A 133 4.36 -2.99 -11.68
N ASP A 134 5.67 -2.74 -11.65
CA ASP A 134 6.65 -3.64 -11.04
C ASP A 134 6.91 -3.34 -9.56
N GLY A 135 6.45 -2.18 -9.06
CA GLY A 135 6.52 -1.82 -7.64
C GLY A 135 6.13 -0.38 -7.35
N LEU A 136 6.01 -0.10 -6.05
CA LEU A 136 5.76 1.24 -5.51
C LEU A 136 6.94 1.70 -4.66
N LEU A 137 7.33 2.96 -4.83
CA LEU A 137 8.34 3.63 -4.01
C LEU A 137 7.65 4.73 -3.18
N LEU A 138 7.72 4.64 -1.87
CA LEU A 138 7.16 5.62 -0.95
C LEU A 138 8.28 6.55 -0.49
N VAL A 139 8.18 7.83 -0.81
CA VAL A 139 9.17 8.86 -0.47
C VAL A 139 8.52 9.96 0.38
N ASN A 140 9.36 10.72 1.09
CA ASN A 140 8.93 11.90 1.85
C ASN A 140 7.81 11.66 2.86
N GLY A 141 7.80 10.47 3.48
CA GLY A 141 6.94 10.18 4.62
C GLY A 141 5.47 9.97 4.25
N CYS A 142 5.18 9.06 3.36
CA CYS A 142 3.83 8.63 3.05
C CYS A 142 3.09 7.99 4.25
N ALA A 143 1.77 7.86 4.13
CA ALA A 143 0.98 7.06 5.03
C ALA A 143 1.56 5.64 5.13
N ASP A 144 1.44 5.05 6.32
CA ASP A 144 1.98 3.71 6.57
C ASP A 144 1.30 2.67 5.66
N PRO A 145 2.04 1.98 4.79
CA PRO A 145 1.48 0.96 3.90
C PRO A 145 0.87 -0.21 4.67
N TRP A 146 1.32 -0.47 5.90
CA TRP A 146 0.81 -1.54 6.76
C TRP A 146 -0.25 -1.07 7.75
N ASN A 147 -0.75 0.16 7.63
CA ASN A 147 -1.97 0.58 8.31
C ASN A 147 -3.15 -0.26 7.81
N TRP A 148 -4.01 -0.72 8.71
CA TRP A 148 -5.16 -1.57 8.36
C TRP A 148 -6.07 -0.96 7.27
N LYS A 149 -6.20 0.38 7.23
CA LYS A 149 -6.95 1.09 6.18
C LYS A 149 -6.29 0.94 4.82
N THR A 150 -4.96 1.10 4.77
CA THR A 150 -4.18 0.88 3.54
C THR A 150 -4.30 -0.56 3.09
N VAL A 151 -3.96 -1.51 3.96
CA VAL A 151 -4.01 -2.96 3.67
C VAL A 151 -5.39 -3.36 3.13
N ARG A 152 -6.46 -2.92 3.76
CA ARG A 152 -7.82 -3.18 3.30
C ARG A 152 -8.11 -2.61 1.92
N ALA A 153 -7.68 -1.37 1.65
CA ALA A 153 -7.89 -0.72 0.36
C ALA A 153 -7.11 -1.41 -0.79
N THR A 154 -6.03 -2.13 -0.48
CA THR A 154 -5.27 -2.88 -1.50
C THR A 154 -6.04 -4.05 -2.09
N MET A 155 -7.06 -4.58 -1.40
CA MET A 155 -7.80 -5.79 -1.81
C MET A 155 -6.88 -6.97 -2.17
N GLY A 156 -5.76 -7.12 -1.42
CA GLY A 156 -4.79 -8.20 -1.58
C GLY A 156 -3.58 -7.85 -2.47
N ALA A 157 -3.53 -6.71 -3.14
CA ALA A 157 -2.35 -6.29 -3.90
C ALA A 157 -1.08 -6.24 -3.03
N CYS A 158 -1.22 -5.98 -1.72
CA CYS A 158 -0.11 -5.99 -0.77
C CYS A 158 0.60 -7.35 -0.60
N PHE A 159 0.01 -8.43 -1.09
CA PHE A 159 0.61 -9.77 -1.10
C PHE A 159 1.33 -10.09 -2.43
N ARG A 160 1.23 -9.22 -3.45
CA ARG A 160 1.70 -9.48 -4.82
C ARG A 160 2.71 -8.46 -5.32
N LEU A 161 2.34 -7.17 -5.20
CA LEU A 161 3.16 -6.07 -5.70
C LEU A 161 4.06 -5.55 -4.59
N PRO A 162 5.38 -5.48 -4.77
CA PRO A 162 6.28 -4.95 -3.76
C PRO A 162 6.07 -3.45 -3.55
N VAL A 163 6.26 -3.01 -2.31
CA VAL A 163 6.30 -1.62 -1.90
C VAL A 163 7.55 -1.39 -1.06
N TRP A 164 8.25 -0.29 -1.31
CA TRP A 164 9.44 0.07 -0.56
C TRP A 164 9.36 1.50 -0.04
N GLU A 165 9.84 1.71 1.17
CA GLU A 165 10.08 3.04 1.71
C GLU A 165 11.53 3.44 1.37
N VAL A 166 11.70 4.62 0.75
CA VAL A 166 13.00 5.15 0.35
C VAL A 166 13.15 6.54 0.92
N THR A 167 14.28 6.83 1.52
CA THR A 167 14.55 8.19 2.01
C THR A 167 14.82 9.14 0.85
N ALA A 168 14.63 10.44 1.07
CA ALA A 168 14.90 11.45 0.06
C ALA A 168 16.39 11.46 -0.36
N GLU A 169 17.27 11.09 0.57
CA GLU A 169 18.72 11.02 0.35
C GLU A 169 19.12 9.82 -0.50
N GLU A 170 18.46 8.67 -0.33
CA GLU A 170 18.79 7.43 -1.04
C GLU A 170 18.15 7.36 -2.42
N PHE A 171 17.00 8.02 -2.61
CA PHE A 171 16.19 7.91 -3.81
C PHE A 171 16.94 8.31 -5.11
N PRO A 172 17.70 9.42 -5.18
CA PRO A 172 18.45 9.79 -6.38
C PRO A 172 19.47 8.72 -6.80
N GLY A 173 20.22 8.19 -5.82
CA GLY A 173 21.21 7.14 -6.08
C GLY A 173 20.56 5.82 -6.53
N LEU A 174 19.38 5.49 -6.02
CA LEU A 174 18.62 4.31 -6.47
C LEU A 174 18.21 4.45 -7.95
N LEU A 175 17.67 5.61 -8.35
CA LEU A 175 17.28 5.89 -9.73
C LEU A 175 18.47 5.82 -10.69
N GLU A 176 19.59 6.45 -10.32
CA GLU A 176 20.83 6.48 -11.12
C GLU A 176 21.36 5.05 -11.35
N ARG A 177 21.54 4.27 -10.29
CA ARG A 177 22.00 2.88 -10.40
C ARG A 177 21.05 2.02 -11.22
N SER A 178 19.74 2.27 -11.14
CA SER A 178 18.71 1.54 -11.88
C SER A 178 18.61 1.98 -13.34
N GLY A 179 19.20 3.11 -13.72
CA GLY A 179 19.10 3.71 -15.04
C GLY A 179 17.63 3.96 -15.44
N LEU A 180 16.78 4.31 -14.48
CA LEU A 180 15.37 4.58 -14.69
C LEU A 180 15.14 6.10 -14.79
N PRO A 181 14.57 6.61 -15.89
CA PRO A 181 14.14 7.99 -15.96
C PRO A 181 12.99 8.22 -14.96
N LEU A 182 13.05 9.34 -14.24
CA LEU A 182 11.96 9.83 -13.42
C LEU A 182 11.14 10.84 -14.21
N TYR A 183 9.84 10.66 -14.19
CA TYR A 183 8.86 11.66 -14.59
C TYR A 183 8.06 12.12 -13.37
N ALA A 184 7.61 13.36 -13.36
CA ALA A 184 6.80 13.89 -12.25
C ALA A 184 5.48 14.45 -12.76
N THR A 185 4.36 14.13 -12.12
CA THR A 185 3.08 14.74 -12.46
C THR A 185 3.02 16.16 -11.91
N ALA A 186 2.81 17.15 -12.79
CA ALA A 186 2.69 18.56 -12.39
C ALA A 186 1.86 19.34 -13.41
N LEU A 187 1.31 20.48 -12.97
CA LEU A 187 0.65 21.46 -13.85
C LEU A 187 1.58 22.67 -13.97
N ARG A 188 2.48 22.63 -14.96
CA ARG A 188 3.43 23.69 -15.27
C ARG A 188 3.31 24.07 -16.75
N GLU A 189 3.87 25.20 -17.15
CA GLU A 189 3.84 25.65 -18.55
C GLU A 189 4.63 24.72 -19.48
N ASP A 190 5.71 24.15 -18.99
CA ASP A 190 6.65 23.28 -19.72
C ASP A 190 6.31 21.78 -19.63
N THR A 191 5.10 21.42 -19.19
CA THR A 191 4.71 20.02 -19.04
C THR A 191 4.34 19.34 -20.36
N VAL A 192 4.79 18.09 -20.50
CA VAL A 192 4.44 17.22 -21.63
C VAL A 192 3.08 16.55 -21.37
N ASP A 193 2.27 16.39 -22.42
CA ASP A 193 1.06 15.57 -22.33
C ASP A 193 1.43 14.11 -22.03
N LEU A 194 0.82 13.54 -21.00
CA LEU A 194 1.07 12.17 -20.56
C LEU A 194 1.06 11.15 -21.71
N ARG A 195 0.17 11.35 -22.69
CA ARG A 195 0.00 10.46 -23.85
C ARG A 195 1.15 10.50 -24.85
N GLN A 196 2.05 11.47 -24.74
CA GLN A 196 3.19 11.69 -25.64
C GLN A 196 4.52 11.21 -25.03
N ALA A 197 4.51 10.83 -23.75
CA ALA A 197 5.70 10.33 -23.05
C ALA A 197 5.92 8.85 -23.33
N ASP A 198 7.18 8.45 -23.44
CA ASP A 198 7.54 7.02 -23.42
C ASP A 198 7.63 6.55 -21.96
N LEU A 199 6.62 5.78 -21.57
CA LEU A 199 6.48 5.22 -20.23
C LEU A 199 6.75 3.71 -20.16
N SER A 200 7.36 3.15 -21.18
CA SER A 200 7.65 1.70 -21.28
C SER A 200 8.61 1.20 -20.19
N ARG A 201 9.52 2.09 -19.75
CA ARG A 201 10.50 1.82 -18.69
C ARG A 201 10.79 3.10 -17.93
N CYS A 202 10.16 3.30 -16.78
CA CYS A 202 10.28 4.55 -16.03
C CYS A 202 9.82 4.44 -14.59
N ALA A 203 10.11 5.49 -13.81
CA ALA A 203 9.45 5.82 -12.57
C ALA A 203 8.59 7.08 -12.76
N VAL A 204 7.34 7.08 -12.30
CA VAL A 204 6.46 8.26 -12.37
C VAL A 204 6.06 8.69 -10.97
N ALA A 205 6.34 9.94 -10.59
CA ALA A 205 6.02 10.50 -9.29
C ALA A 205 4.60 11.10 -9.28
N ILE A 206 3.83 10.71 -8.27
CA ILE A 206 2.53 11.28 -7.89
C ILE A 206 2.72 12.01 -6.56
N GLY A 207 2.45 13.29 -6.53
CA GLY A 207 2.55 14.10 -5.33
C GLY A 207 1.31 14.07 -4.45
N SER A 208 1.45 14.64 -3.24
CA SER A 208 0.33 14.80 -2.31
C SER A 208 -0.72 15.79 -2.83
N GLU A 209 -1.97 15.63 -2.37
CA GLU A 209 -3.12 16.42 -2.83
C GLU A 209 -2.95 17.93 -2.58
N GLY A 210 -2.25 18.32 -1.52
CA GLY A 210 -2.11 19.72 -1.13
C GLY A 210 -0.85 20.41 -1.65
N ARG A 211 0.23 19.65 -1.93
CA ARG A 211 1.54 20.19 -2.28
C ARG A 211 2.03 19.81 -3.67
N GLY A 212 1.40 18.79 -4.27
CA GLY A 212 1.92 18.19 -5.50
C GLY A 212 3.21 17.39 -5.24
N VAL A 213 3.99 17.22 -6.29
CA VAL A 213 5.32 16.60 -6.22
C VAL A 213 6.33 17.60 -5.64
N SER A 214 7.20 17.12 -4.76
CA SER A 214 8.21 17.94 -4.07
C SER A 214 9.22 18.58 -5.04
N PRO A 215 9.81 19.73 -4.68
CA PRO A 215 10.81 20.41 -5.52
C PRO A 215 12.01 19.51 -5.83
N GLU A 216 12.40 18.66 -4.89
CA GLU A 216 13.51 17.72 -5.02
C GLU A 216 13.23 16.71 -6.14
N LEU A 217 12.06 16.08 -6.14
CA LEU A 217 11.66 15.12 -7.18
C LEU A 217 11.40 15.81 -8.53
N LEU A 218 10.87 17.03 -8.52
CA LEU A 218 10.73 17.83 -9.74
C LEU A 218 12.08 18.14 -10.38
N THR A 219 13.10 18.43 -9.58
CA THR A 219 14.47 18.69 -10.06
C THR A 219 15.13 17.44 -10.61
N LEU A 220 14.86 16.28 -10.01
CA LEU A 220 15.38 14.99 -10.47
C LEU A 220 14.67 14.46 -11.71
N SER A 221 13.47 14.96 -12.01
CA SER A 221 12.67 14.43 -13.12
C SER A 221 13.22 14.91 -14.47
N GLN A 222 13.23 13.98 -15.44
CA GLN A 222 13.60 14.27 -16.82
C GLN A 222 12.66 15.27 -17.46
N CYS A 223 11.37 15.14 -17.19
CA CYS A 223 10.35 16.15 -17.51
C CYS A 223 9.12 15.98 -16.61
N THR A 224 8.25 16.98 -16.65
CA THR A 224 6.96 16.92 -15.98
C THR A 224 5.86 16.49 -16.94
N LEU A 225 4.90 15.72 -16.43
CA LEU A 225 3.78 15.18 -17.17
C LEU A 225 2.47 15.81 -16.70
N LYS A 226 1.58 16.12 -17.62
CA LYS A 226 0.22 16.55 -17.30
C LYS A 226 -0.83 15.57 -17.85
N ILE A 227 -1.83 15.33 -17.05
CA ILE A 227 -3.09 14.73 -17.50
C ILE A 227 -3.92 15.85 -18.13
N PRO A 228 -4.27 15.79 -19.42
CA PRO A 228 -5.08 16.83 -20.05
C PRO A 228 -6.46 16.92 -19.38
N MET A 229 -6.76 18.07 -18.82
CA MET A 229 -8.02 18.36 -18.14
C MET A 229 -8.65 19.64 -18.71
N ARG A 230 -9.93 19.83 -18.46
CA ARG A 230 -10.59 21.10 -18.77
C ARG A 230 -10.08 22.20 -17.82
N THR A 231 -9.92 23.42 -18.33
CA THR A 231 -9.34 24.57 -17.61
C THR A 231 -10.03 24.92 -16.29
N ARG A 232 -11.28 24.48 -16.09
CA ARG A 232 -12.03 24.67 -14.85
C ARG A 232 -11.66 23.68 -13.72
N CYS A 233 -10.82 22.69 -14.01
CA CYS A 233 -10.38 21.69 -13.04
C CYS A 233 -8.90 21.92 -12.74
N GLU A 234 -8.57 22.13 -11.46
CA GLU A 234 -7.21 22.40 -11.00
C GLU A 234 -6.43 21.13 -10.68
N SER A 235 -7.12 20.07 -10.26
CA SER A 235 -6.46 18.82 -9.87
C SER A 235 -7.43 17.63 -9.90
N LEU A 236 -6.86 16.43 -9.83
CA LEU A 236 -7.56 15.18 -9.57
C LEU A 236 -7.17 14.67 -8.17
N ASN A 237 -8.03 13.85 -7.57
CA ASN A 237 -7.63 13.03 -6.43
C ASN A 237 -6.39 12.21 -6.80
N ALA A 238 -5.45 12.02 -5.87
CA ALA A 238 -4.17 11.36 -6.13
C ALA A 238 -4.34 9.93 -6.67
N ALA A 239 -5.31 9.16 -6.15
CA ALA A 239 -5.58 7.81 -6.67
C ALA A 239 -6.17 7.83 -8.08
N ALA A 240 -7.00 8.83 -8.40
CA ALA A 240 -7.53 9.01 -9.76
C ALA A 240 -6.42 9.40 -10.75
N ALA A 241 -5.54 10.34 -10.36
CA ALA A 241 -4.38 10.72 -11.17
C ALA A 241 -3.45 9.52 -11.40
N ALA A 242 -3.13 8.78 -10.35
CA ALA A 242 -2.32 7.56 -10.45
C ALA A 242 -2.94 6.50 -11.37
N ALA A 243 -4.27 6.32 -11.33
CA ALA A 243 -4.95 5.37 -12.22
C ALA A 243 -4.82 5.75 -13.70
N VAL A 244 -4.90 7.03 -14.03
CA VAL A 244 -4.71 7.52 -15.42
C VAL A 244 -3.25 7.33 -15.85
N VAL A 245 -2.29 7.64 -14.98
CA VAL A 245 -0.86 7.44 -15.26
C VAL A 245 -0.55 5.95 -15.46
N LEU A 246 -1.01 5.09 -14.56
CA LEU A 246 -0.80 3.64 -14.64
C LEU A 246 -1.45 3.03 -15.90
N TRP A 247 -2.61 3.52 -16.29
CA TRP A 247 -3.26 3.11 -17.54
C TRP A 247 -2.39 3.43 -18.76
N GLU A 248 -1.81 4.64 -18.79
CA GLU A 248 -0.93 5.04 -19.89
C GLU A 248 0.39 4.27 -19.86
N MET A 249 0.95 3.98 -18.67
CA MET A 249 2.13 3.13 -18.51
C MET A 249 1.89 1.68 -18.98
N ALA A 250 0.64 1.19 -18.90
CA ALA A 250 0.29 -0.18 -19.31
C ALA A 250 0.13 -0.35 -20.83
N ARG A 251 -0.01 0.74 -21.57
CA ARG A 251 -0.14 0.73 -23.04
C ARG A 251 1.19 0.44 -23.70
#